data_56afdf500d5847b6cac73bfb3bb75e36
#
_entry.id   56afdf500d5847b6cac73bfb3bb75e36
#
_cell.length_a   1.000
_cell.length_b   1.000
_cell.length_c   1.000
_cell.angle_alpha   90.00
_cell.angle_beta   90.00
_cell.angle_gamma   90.00
#
_symmetry.space_group_name_H-M   'P 1'
#
loop_
_entity.id
_entity.type
_entity.pdbx_description
1 polymer ?
#
loop_
_entity_poly.entity_id
_entity_poly.type
_entity_poly.pdbx_seq_one_letter_code
_entity_poly.pdbx_strand_id
1 'polypeptide(L)' 'MKIKTVCEKTGLTDRTVRFYIEEGLLRPSYGENHTGRRSFDFSDSDVEALLNISTLRKFGFSVSEIRLLDS' A
#
# COMPACT_ATOMS: atom_id res chain seq x y z
N MET A 1 -1.71 11.38 -1.88
CA MET A 1 -1.20 11.57 -0.50
C MET A 1 0.14 10.87 -0.33
N LYS A 2 0.93 11.30 0.64
CA LYS A 2 2.23 10.70 0.91
C LYS A 2 2.11 9.49 1.82
N ILE A 3 3.15 8.65 1.83
CA ILE A 3 3.15 7.42 2.61
C ILE A 3 2.88 7.64 4.11
N LYS A 4 3.37 8.73 4.66
CA LYS A 4 3.13 9.06 6.07
C LYS A 4 1.63 9.17 6.37
N THR A 5 0.89 9.86 5.50
CA THR A 5 -0.55 10.00 5.62
C THR A 5 -1.25 8.65 5.50
N VAL A 6 -0.79 7.84 4.56
CA VAL A 6 -1.34 6.49 4.37
C VAL A 6 -1.13 5.64 5.62
N CYS A 7 0.05 5.69 6.21
CA CYS A 7 0.34 4.96 7.46
C CYS A 7 -0.59 5.41 8.60
N GLU A 8 -0.84 6.71 8.70
CA GLU A 8 -1.76 7.25 9.70
C GLU A 8 -3.18 6.75 9.50
N LYS A 9 -3.64 6.70 8.24
CA LYS A 9 -5.00 6.26 7.91
C LYS A 9 -5.20 4.76 8.06
N THR A 10 -4.18 3.96 7.81
CA THR A 10 -4.28 2.49 7.81
C THR A 10 -3.78 1.85 9.10
N GLY A 11 -3.00 2.57 9.88
CA GLY A 11 -2.35 2.00 11.05
C GLY A 11 -1.15 1.12 10.71
N LEU A 12 -0.74 1.07 9.45
CA LEU A 12 0.40 0.28 9.01
C LEU A 12 1.69 1.09 9.11
N THR A 13 2.81 0.38 9.13
CA THR A 13 4.12 1.03 9.12
C THR A 13 4.56 1.31 7.69
N ASP A 14 5.47 2.26 7.52
CA ASP A 14 6.11 2.56 6.24
C ASP A 14 6.69 1.29 5.61
N ARG A 15 7.40 0.51 6.41
CA ARG A 15 8.01 -0.74 5.95
C ARG A 15 6.97 -1.72 5.41
N THR A 16 5.85 -1.87 6.10
CA THR A 16 4.79 -2.79 5.68
C THR A 16 4.15 -2.35 4.37
N VAL A 17 3.86 -1.06 4.24
CA VAL A 17 3.29 -0.51 3.00
C VAL A 17 4.25 -0.75 1.84
N ARG A 18 5.52 -0.47 2.00
CA ARG A 18 6.53 -0.69 0.97
C ARG A 18 6.68 -2.16 0.61
N PHE A 19 6.57 -3.05 1.60
CA PHE A 19 6.59 -4.49 1.38
C PHE A 19 5.46 -4.93 0.46
N TYR A 20 4.25 -4.43 0.69
CA TYR A 20 3.11 -4.77 -0.15
C TYR A 20 3.27 -4.23 -1.57
N ILE A 21 3.89 -3.07 -1.74
CA ILE A 21 4.21 -2.53 -3.07
C ILE A 21 5.20 -3.45 -3.78
N GLU A 22 6.25 -3.88 -3.10
CA GLU A 22 7.26 -4.79 -3.65
C GLU A 22 6.65 -6.11 -4.06
N GLU A 23 5.69 -6.60 -3.31
CA GLU A 23 5.01 -7.88 -3.61
C GLU A 23 3.96 -7.75 -4.71
N GLY A 24 3.74 -6.55 -5.22
CA GLY A 24 2.80 -6.33 -6.31
C GLY A 24 1.34 -6.28 -5.89
N LEU A 25 1.06 -6.18 -4.60
CA LEU A 25 -0.31 -6.08 -4.09
C LEU A 25 -0.87 -4.67 -4.23
N LEU A 26 0.00 -3.69 -4.40
CA LEU A 26 -0.37 -2.29 -4.47
C LEU A 26 0.54 -1.61 -5.48
N ARG A 27 -0.04 -0.79 -6.35
CA ARG A 27 0.71 -0.07 -7.39
C ARG A 27 0.36 1.41 -7.36
N PRO A 28 0.90 2.15 -6.40
CA PRO A 28 0.61 3.58 -6.33
C PRO A 28 1.31 4.33 -7.46
N SER A 29 0.76 5.47 -7.82
CA SER A 29 1.37 6.36 -8.80
C SER A 29 2.63 6.98 -8.22
N TYR A 30 3.51 7.46 -9.10
CA TYR A 30 4.66 8.25 -8.69
C TYR A 30 4.39 9.71 -8.98
N GLY A 31 4.75 10.57 -8.04
CA GLY A 31 4.72 12.01 -8.22
C GLY A 31 6.10 12.58 -8.01
N GLU A 32 6.34 13.77 -8.53
CA GLU A 32 7.56 14.53 -8.26
C GLU A 32 7.26 15.60 -7.24
N ASN A 33 8.12 15.71 -6.22
CA ASN A 33 8.01 16.81 -5.29
C ASN A 33 8.82 18.01 -5.85
N HIS A 34 8.77 19.13 -5.13
CA HIS A 34 9.43 20.35 -5.57
C HIS A 34 10.97 20.26 -5.60
N THR A 35 11.56 19.19 -5.09
CA THR A 35 13.00 18.95 -5.16
C THR A 35 13.38 18.05 -6.33
N GLY A 36 12.41 17.64 -7.15
CA GLY A 36 12.64 16.75 -8.29
C GLY A 36 12.76 15.29 -7.92
N ARG A 37 12.59 14.93 -6.66
CA ARG A 37 12.65 13.53 -6.22
C ARG A 37 11.30 12.85 -6.44
N ARG A 38 11.36 11.63 -6.94
CA ARG A 38 10.17 10.82 -7.09
C ARG A 38 9.74 10.26 -5.75
N SER A 39 8.45 10.34 -5.47
CA SER A 39 7.86 9.73 -4.29
C SER A 39 6.52 9.13 -4.71
N PHE A 40 6.02 8.18 -3.91
CA PHE A 40 4.72 7.60 -4.15
C PHE A 40 3.63 8.64 -3.90
N ASP A 41 2.64 8.64 -4.78
CA ASP A 41 1.44 9.45 -4.64
C ASP A 41 0.26 8.50 -4.48
N PHE A 42 -0.15 8.28 -3.25
CA PHE A 42 -1.22 7.34 -2.92
C PHE A 42 -2.58 8.00 -3.10
N SER A 43 -3.54 7.21 -3.55
CA SER A 43 -4.94 7.63 -3.69
C SER A 43 -5.79 7.02 -2.58
N ASP A 44 -7.05 7.44 -2.51
CA ASP A 44 -8.00 6.82 -1.58
C ASP A 44 -8.22 5.35 -1.92
N SER A 45 -8.17 4.99 -3.21
CA SER A 45 -8.23 3.59 -3.64
C SER A 45 -7.09 2.77 -3.07
N ASP A 46 -5.90 3.36 -2.99
CA ASP A 46 -4.73 2.68 -2.41
C ASP A 46 -4.93 2.44 -0.91
N VAL A 47 -5.51 3.41 -0.22
CA VAL A 47 -5.83 3.26 1.21
C VAL A 47 -6.82 2.11 1.41
N GLU A 48 -7.88 2.05 0.58
CA GLU A 48 -8.84 0.96 0.64
C GLU A 48 -8.20 -0.39 0.38
N ALA A 49 -7.33 -0.46 -0.63
CA ALA A 49 -6.61 -1.69 -0.95
C ALA A 49 -5.77 -2.16 0.24
N LEU A 50 -5.07 -1.24 0.90
CA LEU A 50 -4.26 -1.57 2.07
C LEU A 50 -5.12 -2.06 3.24
N LEU A 51 -6.26 -1.44 3.45
CA LEU A 51 -7.19 -1.87 4.49
C LEU A 51 -7.73 -3.27 4.21
N ASN A 52 -8.05 -3.58 2.95
CA ASN A 52 -8.50 -4.90 2.53
C ASN A 52 -7.40 -5.94 2.73
N ILE A 53 -6.18 -5.63 2.34
CA ILE A 53 -5.03 -6.51 2.53
C ILE A 53 -4.83 -6.79 4.02
N SER A 54 -4.88 -5.76 4.84
CA SER A 54 -4.74 -5.88 6.28
C SER A 54 -5.81 -6.79 6.87
N THR A 55 -7.05 -6.65 6.43
CA THR A 55 -8.16 -7.48 6.87
C THR A 55 -7.95 -8.94 6.49
N LEU A 56 -7.55 -9.20 5.25
CA LEU A 56 -7.30 -10.57 4.77
C LEU A 56 -6.14 -11.21 5.55
N ARG A 57 -5.12 -10.44 5.88
CA ARG A 57 -4.01 -10.93 6.69
C ARG A 57 -4.46 -11.34 8.08
N LYS A 58 -5.38 -10.59 8.66
CA LYS A 58 -5.96 -10.93 9.97
C LYS A 58 -6.74 -12.24 9.93
N PHE A 59 -7.35 -12.56 8.79
CA PHE A 59 -8.06 -13.81 8.61
C PHE A 59 -7.13 -14.99 8.27
N GLY A 60 -5.83 -14.75 8.20
CA GLY A 60 -4.86 -15.81 8.00
C GLY A 60 -4.42 -16.03 6.55
N PHE A 61 -4.85 -15.18 5.63
CA PHE A 61 -4.40 -15.28 4.23
C PHE A 61 -2.93 -14.86 4.11
N SER A 62 -2.17 -15.62 3.33
CA SER A 62 -0.79 -15.25 3.04
C SER A 62 -0.75 -14.18 1.95
N VAL A 63 0.41 -13.53 1.80
CA VAL A 63 0.61 -12.54 0.75
C VAL A 63 0.38 -13.18 -0.63
N SER A 64 0.86 -14.40 -0.83
CA SER A 64 0.66 -15.13 -2.08
C SER A 64 -0.82 -15.39 -2.37
N GLU A 65 -1.58 -15.76 -1.36
CA GLU A 65 -3.01 -16.00 -1.50
C GLU A 65 -3.77 -14.71 -1.83
N ILE A 66 -3.41 -13.62 -1.19
CA ILE A 66 -4.02 -12.32 -1.45
C ILE A 66 -3.75 -11.89 -2.90
N ARG A 67 -2.52 -12.13 -3.37
CA ARG A 67 -2.14 -11.82 -4.75
C ARG A 67 -3.02 -12.60 -5.75
N LEU A 68 -3.32 -13.84 -5.47
CA LEU A 68 -4.17 -14.67 -6.32
C LEU A 68 -5.62 -14.15 -6.34
N LEU A 69 -6.12 -13.67 -5.21
CA LEU A 69 -7.47 -13.12 -5.13
C LEU A 69 -7.62 -11.82 -5.91
N ASP A 70 -6.54 -11.08 -6.04
CA ASP A 70 -6.52 -9.78 -6.70
C ASP A 70 -6.30 -9.88 -8.23
N SER A 71 -6.03 -11.05 -8.74
CA SER A 71 -5.75 -11.25 -10.17
C SER A 71 -7.01 -11.48 -11.01
#